data_01a4f241985601095c6c73e842bc106d
#
_entry.id   01a4f241985601095c6c73e842bc106d
#
_cell.length_a   1.000
_cell.length_b   1.000
_cell.length_c   1.000
_cell.angle_alpha   90.00
_cell.angle_beta   90.00
_cell.angle_gamma   90.00
#
_symmetry.space_group_name_H-M   'P 1'
#
loop_
_entity.id
_entity.type
_entity.pdbx_description
1 polymer ?
#
loop_
_entity_poly.entity_id
_entity_poly.type
_entity_poly.pdbx_seq_one_letter_code
_entity_poly.pdbx_strand_id
1 'polypeptide(L)'
;HAPVTTSWAGRGVLPETNALAIPMALIKLNNEVRNDADLVLVVGSRLGETDWWGKAPNWRHPSEQKMIQVDIDGHILGANKPATLAVLADAKLFLAALATELESRKARMNLDARQRQVAKYRETIRSERAKLDEKLQDMAVPMNPAHVAHVCQQVFPEGTTLVADGGNTAVWAMFFHEMRVPNTLLSTFKFGMLGAGIAQALGAAVARPGKPVCCIIGDGAMGFHPQ
;
A
#
# COMPACT_ATOMS: atom_id res chain seq x y z
N HIS A 1 11.30 -0.37 -14.47
CA HIS A 1 11.00 1.04 -14.13
C HIS A 1 9.49 1.32 -14.23
N ALA A 2 8.66 0.58 -13.47
CA ALA A 2 7.23 0.86 -13.31
C ALA A 2 6.99 1.29 -11.85
N PRO A 3 6.35 2.43 -11.60
CA PRO A 3 5.93 2.81 -10.25
C PRO A 3 4.94 1.78 -9.70
N VAL A 4 4.97 1.57 -8.38
CA VAL A 4 4.11 0.62 -7.70
C VAL A 4 3.26 1.37 -6.68
N THR A 5 1.95 1.32 -6.85
CA THR A 5 0.96 1.73 -5.86
C THR A 5 0.34 0.49 -5.23
N THR A 6 -0.09 0.57 -3.98
CA THR A 6 -0.70 -0.57 -3.28
C THR A 6 -2.12 -0.23 -2.85
N SER A 7 -2.98 -1.24 -2.80
CA SER A 7 -4.21 -1.16 -2.01
C SER A 7 -3.88 -1.14 -0.52
N TRP A 8 -4.86 -0.86 0.33
CA TRP A 8 -4.68 -0.89 1.77
C TRP A 8 -4.19 -2.27 2.26
N ALA A 9 -4.81 -3.34 1.76
CA ALA A 9 -4.42 -4.71 2.12
C ALA A 9 -3.09 -5.16 1.49
N GLY A 10 -2.70 -4.55 0.37
CA GLY A 10 -1.42 -4.84 -0.30
C GLY A 10 -0.26 -4.01 0.20
N ARG A 11 -0.50 -3.07 1.12
CA ARG A 11 0.55 -2.23 1.67
C ARG A 11 1.63 -3.06 2.37
N GLY A 12 2.88 -2.71 2.13
CA GLY A 12 4.01 -3.45 2.68
C GLY A 12 4.47 -4.66 1.84
N VAL A 13 3.86 -4.91 0.68
CA VAL A 13 4.39 -5.89 -0.29
C VAL A 13 5.73 -5.43 -0.87
N LEU A 14 5.93 -4.13 -0.96
CA LEU A 14 7.17 -3.47 -1.34
C LEU A 14 7.49 -2.42 -0.27
N PRO A 15 8.75 -2.30 0.21
CA PRO A 15 9.12 -1.22 1.12
C PRO A 15 8.81 0.14 0.52
N GLU A 16 8.23 1.04 1.30
CA GLU A 16 7.94 2.41 0.83
C GLU A 16 9.23 3.24 0.61
N THR A 17 10.34 2.76 1.12
CA THR A 17 11.69 3.27 0.82
C THR A 17 12.23 2.83 -0.55
N ASN A 18 11.59 1.86 -1.22
CA ASN A 18 12.00 1.43 -2.55
C ASN A 18 11.76 2.56 -3.57
N ALA A 19 12.70 2.69 -4.50
CA ALA A 19 12.69 3.75 -5.52
C ALA A 19 11.45 3.74 -6.43
N LEU A 20 10.75 2.64 -6.55
CA LEU A 20 9.55 2.46 -7.37
C LEU A 20 8.26 2.52 -6.55
N ALA A 21 8.32 2.48 -5.22
CA ALA A 21 7.15 2.56 -4.36
C ALA A 21 6.59 3.99 -4.32
N ILE A 22 5.28 4.11 -4.44
CA ILE A 22 4.56 5.35 -4.20
C ILE A 22 3.90 5.23 -2.82
N PRO A 23 4.37 5.98 -1.80
CA PRO A 23 3.83 5.88 -0.45
C PRO A 23 2.33 6.18 -0.40
N MET A 24 1.59 5.38 0.38
CA MET A 24 0.13 5.50 0.48
C MET A 24 -0.31 6.87 1.02
N ALA A 25 0.45 7.48 1.92
CA ALA A 25 0.17 8.80 2.46
C ALA A 25 0.07 9.90 1.38
N LEU A 26 0.71 9.71 0.22
CA LEU A 26 0.73 10.67 -0.88
C LEU A 26 -0.43 10.40 -1.86
N ILE A 27 -1.67 10.58 -1.40
CA ILE A 27 -2.90 10.24 -2.14
C ILE A 27 -2.95 10.94 -3.51
N LYS A 28 -2.59 12.22 -3.58
CA LYS A 28 -2.58 12.97 -4.84
C LYS A 28 -1.61 12.37 -5.85
N LEU A 29 -0.40 12.03 -5.40
CA LEU A 29 0.61 11.42 -6.24
C LEU A 29 0.19 10.00 -6.69
N ASN A 30 -0.44 9.22 -5.81
CA ASN A 30 -1.00 7.92 -6.18
C ASN A 30 -2.02 8.04 -7.32
N ASN A 31 -2.91 9.05 -7.26
CA ASN A 31 -3.88 9.32 -8.31
C ASN A 31 -3.20 9.80 -9.61
N GLU A 32 -2.20 10.69 -9.52
CA GLU A 32 -1.42 11.16 -10.66
C GLU A 32 -0.73 9.98 -11.36
N VAL A 33 0.01 9.16 -10.63
CA VAL A 33 0.72 7.99 -11.18
C VAL A 33 -0.23 7.02 -11.89
N ARG A 34 -1.40 6.74 -11.29
CA ARG A 34 -2.39 5.88 -11.91
C ARG A 34 -3.00 6.48 -13.17
N ASN A 35 -3.26 7.78 -13.17
CA ASN A 35 -3.86 8.47 -14.31
C ASN A 35 -2.86 8.80 -15.42
N ASP A 36 -1.57 8.95 -15.12
CA ASP A 36 -0.52 9.15 -16.13
C ASP A 36 -0.20 7.87 -16.91
N ALA A 37 -0.48 6.70 -16.32
CA ALA A 37 -0.17 5.43 -16.96
C ALA A 37 -1.11 5.16 -18.15
N ASP A 38 -0.54 4.79 -19.29
CA ASP A 38 -1.25 4.29 -20.48
C ASP A 38 -1.66 2.81 -20.31
N LEU A 39 -0.90 2.07 -19.50
CA LEU A 39 -1.16 0.68 -19.13
C LEU A 39 -0.97 0.50 -17.63
N VAL A 40 -1.96 -0.09 -16.97
CA VAL A 40 -1.89 -0.49 -15.56
C VAL A 40 -1.91 -2.01 -15.45
N LEU A 41 -0.97 -2.56 -14.69
CA LEU A 41 -0.99 -3.96 -14.27
C LEU A 41 -1.54 -4.05 -12.84
N VAL A 42 -2.68 -4.68 -12.69
CA VAL A 42 -3.33 -4.93 -11.40
C VAL A 42 -3.13 -6.40 -11.02
N VAL A 43 -2.53 -6.65 -9.86
CA VAL A 43 -2.23 -8.01 -9.40
C VAL A 43 -2.88 -8.24 -8.04
N GLY A 44 -3.76 -9.23 -7.93
CA GLY A 44 -4.40 -9.64 -6.68
C GLY A 44 -5.31 -8.58 -6.06
N SER A 45 -5.86 -7.65 -6.85
CA SER A 45 -6.78 -6.62 -6.38
C SER A 45 -8.07 -6.61 -7.19
N ARG A 46 -9.19 -6.58 -6.46
CA ARG A 46 -10.53 -6.41 -7.06
C ARG A 46 -10.83 -4.95 -7.41
N LEU A 47 -9.94 -4.00 -7.10
CA LEU A 47 -10.19 -2.57 -7.20
C LEU A 47 -11.48 -2.18 -6.45
N GLY A 48 -11.53 -2.46 -5.16
CA GLY A 48 -12.70 -2.22 -4.32
C GLY A 48 -12.86 -0.76 -3.91
N GLU A 49 -13.58 -0.54 -2.81
CA GLU A 49 -13.94 0.78 -2.28
C GLU A 49 -12.73 1.69 -2.07
N THR A 50 -11.68 1.18 -1.43
CA THR A 50 -10.45 1.94 -1.14
C THR A 50 -9.63 2.26 -2.38
N ASP A 51 -9.92 1.59 -3.50
CA ASP A 51 -9.35 1.87 -4.82
C ASP A 51 -10.35 2.59 -5.74
N TRP A 52 -11.39 3.20 -5.16
CA TRP A 52 -12.41 3.97 -5.88
C TRP A 52 -13.12 3.16 -6.99
N TRP A 53 -13.22 1.83 -6.81
CA TRP A 53 -13.77 0.89 -7.81
C TRP A 53 -13.17 1.02 -9.21
N GLY A 54 -11.93 1.51 -9.32
CA GLY A 54 -11.30 1.76 -10.62
C GLY A 54 -11.98 2.85 -11.46
N LYS A 55 -12.73 3.79 -10.84
CA LYS A 55 -13.56 4.79 -11.52
C LYS A 55 -12.96 6.19 -11.47
N ALA A 56 -13.39 7.02 -12.43
CA ALA A 56 -13.07 8.45 -12.44
C ALA A 56 -13.60 9.15 -11.17
N PRO A 57 -12.95 10.23 -10.71
CA PRO A 57 -11.77 10.88 -11.29
C PRO A 57 -10.42 10.26 -10.86
N ASN A 58 -10.43 9.25 -9.99
CA ASN A 58 -9.22 8.65 -9.43
C ASN A 58 -8.54 7.65 -10.38
N TRP A 59 -9.26 7.23 -11.41
CA TRP A 59 -8.78 6.35 -12.46
C TRP A 59 -9.23 6.89 -13.83
N ARG A 60 -8.36 6.77 -14.81
CA ARG A 60 -8.67 7.13 -16.18
C ARG A 60 -9.75 6.20 -16.77
N HIS A 61 -10.55 6.71 -17.71
CA HIS A 61 -11.58 5.91 -18.35
C HIS A 61 -10.99 4.70 -19.10
N PRO A 62 -11.68 3.54 -19.14
CA PRO A 62 -11.17 2.34 -19.83
C PRO A 62 -10.86 2.51 -21.32
N SER A 63 -11.49 3.48 -22.00
CA SER A 63 -11.16 3.81 -23.39
C SER A 63 -9.81 4.50 -23.58
N GLU A 64 -9.28 5.10 -22.52
CA GLU A 64 -8.04 5.88 -22.53
C GLU A 64 -6.86 5.18 -21.83
N GLN A 65 -7.16 4.16 -21.03
CA GLN A 65 -6.18 3.43 -20.24
C GLN A 65 -6.39 1.93 -20.37
N LYS A 66 -5.37 1.23 -20.82
CA LYS A 66 -5.38 -0.23 -20.86
C LYS A 66 -5.13 -0.79 -19.45
N MET A 67 -5.77 -1.91 -19.14
CA MET A 67 -5.59 -2.61 -17.89
C MET A 67 -5.38 -4.11 -18.12
N ILE A 68 -4.30 -4.64 -17.54
CA ILE A 68 -4.10 -6.06 -17.36
C ILE A 68 -4.46 -6.38 -15.92
N GLN A 69 -5.40 -7.29 -15.70
CA GLN A 69 -5.76 -7.72 -14.34
C GLN A 69 -5.44 -9.19 -14.17
N VAL A 70 -4.72 -9.50 -13.10
CA VAL A 70 -4.28 -10.84 -12.73
C VAL A 70 -4.88 -11.18 -11.38
N ASP A 71 -5.63 -12.24 -11.30
CA ASP A 71 -6.19 -12.75 -10.05
C ASP A 71 -6.35 -14.26 -10.11
N ILE A 72 -6.37 -14.90 -8.95
CA ILE A 72 -6.65 -16.33 -8.82
C ILE A 72 -8.16 -16.63 -8.84
N ASP A 73 -8.99 -15.62 -8.59
CA ASP A 73 -10.45 -15.70 -8.63
C ASP A 73 -10.97 -15.04 -9.94
N GLY A 74 -11.53 -15.87 -10.81
CA GLY A 74 -12.11 -15.41 -12.08
C GLY A 74 -13.27 -14.42 -11.94
N HIS A 75 -14.00 -14.43 -10.81
CA HIS A 75 -15.09 -13.49 -10.55
C HIS A 75 -14.62 -12.06 -10.28
N ILE A 76 -13.36 -11.89 -9.91
CA ILE A 76 -12.75 -10.58 -9.66
C ILE A 76 -12.38 -9.87 -10.97
N LEU A 77 -12.02 -10.65 -11.99
CA LEU A 77 -11.48 -10.13 -13.25
C LEU A 77 -12.50 -9.25 -14.00
N GLY A 78 -12.19 -7.97 -14.16
CA GLY A 78 -13.04 -7.00 -14.82
C GLY A 78 -14.27 -6.53 -14.04
N ALA A 79 -14.49 -7.00 -12.82
CA ALA A 79 -15.72 -6.75 -12.06
C ALA A 79 -15.97 -5.26 -11.75
N ASN A 80 -14.94 -4.51 -11.37
CA ASN A 80 -15.06 -3.09 -11.00
C ASN A 80 -14.57 -2.14 -12.10
N LYS A 81 -13.55 -2.55 -12.85
CA LYS A 81 -13.03 -1.81 -14.01
C LYS A 81 -12.79 -2.82 -15.14
N PRO A 82 -13.33 -2.57 -16.35
CA PRO A 82 -13.10 -3.47 -17.48
C PRO A 82 -11.62 -3.72 -17.73
N ALA A 83 -11.22 -4.98 -17.77
CA ALA A 83 -9.86 -5.36 -18.09
C ALA A 83 -9.68 -5.48 -19.62
N THR A 84 -8.62 -4.88 -20.14
CA THR A 84 -8.20 -5.10 -21.54
C THR A 84 -7.69 -6.53 -21.72
N LEU A 85 -6.99 -7.04 -20.69
CA LEU A 85 -6.55 -8.42 -20.62
C LEU A 85 -6.80 -8.94 -19.19
N ALA A 86 -7.64 -9.96 -19.08
CA ALA A 86 -7.90 -10.69 -17.85
C ALA A 86 -7.05 -11.96 -17.81
N VAL A 87 -6.31 -12.18 -16.73
CA VAL A 87 -5.42 -13.32 -16.55
C VAL A 87 -5.79 -14.07 -15.28
N LEU A 88 -6.32 -15.27 -15.41
CA LEU A 88 -6.59 -16.17 -14.29
C LEU A 88 -5.29 -16.91 -13.94
N ALA A 89 -4.59 -16.45 -12.90
CA ALA A 89 -3.30 -17.02 -12.51
C ALA A 89 -2.94 -16.70 -11.05
N ASP A 90 -2.07 -17.53 -10.49
CA ASP A 90 -1.36 -17.20 -9.25
C ASP A 90 -0.40 -16.02 -9.49
N ALA A 91 -0.44 -15.03 -8.59
CA ALA A 91 0.33 -13.79 -8.70
C ALA A 91 1.84 -14.03 -8.74
N LYS A 92 2.36 -14.97 -7.93
CA LYS A 92 3.80 -15.27 -7.87
C LYS A 92 4.27 -15.91 -9.18
N LEU A 93 3.51 -16.88 -9.70
CA LEU A 93 3.85 -17.56 -10.95
C LEU A 93 3.77 -16.60 -12.14
N PHE A 94 2.72 -15.77 -12.19
CA PHE A 94 2.57 -14.77 -13.23
C PHE A 94 3.73 -13.77 -13.22
N LEU A 95 4.06 -13.19 -12.05
CA LEU A 95 5.12 -12.20 -11.93
C LEU A 95 6.50 -12.80 -12.26
N ALA A 96 6.76 -14.05 -11.89
CA ALA A 96 8.00 -14.74 -12.25
C ALA A 96 8.13 -14.92 -13.78
N ALA A 97 7.07 -15.38 -14.43
CA ALA A 97 7.05 -15.54 -15.90
C ALA A 97 7.18 -14.17 -16.60
N LEU A 98 6.46 -13.16 -16.12
CA LEU A 98 6.55 -11.81 -16.66
C LEU A 98 7.96 -11.23 -16.53
N ALA A 99 8.63 -11.42 -15.39
CA ALA A 99 10.00 -10.94 -15.17
C ALA A 99 10.98 -11.59 -16.17
N THR A 100 10.88 -12.90 -16.38
CA THR A 100 11.69 -13.64 -17.36
C THR A 100 11.48 -13.10 -18.78
N GLU A 101 10.22 -12.90 -19.17
CA GLU A 101 9.88 -12.39 -20.50
C GLU A 101 10.35 -10.95 -20.71
N LEU A 102 10.19 -10.08 -19.70
CA LEU A 102 10.67 -8.71 -19.77
C LEU A 102 12.20 -8.60 -19.85
N GLU A 103 12.92 -9.46 -19.14
CA GLU A 103 14.39 -9.48 -19.24
C GLU A 103 14.85 -9.90 -20.64
N SER A 104 14.20 -10.88 -21.25
CA SER A 104 14.50 -11.31 -22.64
C SER A 104 14.27 -10.21 -23.67
N ARG A 105 13.36 -9.27 -23.40
CA ARG A 105 12.99 -8.15 -24.29
C ARG A 105 13.62 -6.81 -23.92
N LYS A 106 14.42 -6.76 -22.88
CA LYS A 106 14.96 -5.53 -22.30
C LYS A 106 15.66 -4.62 -23.32
N ALA A 107 16.45 -5.21 -24.23
CA ALA A 107 17.15 -4.47 -25.28
C ALA A 107 16.22 -3.72 -26.27
N ARG A 108 14.93 -4.10 -26.33
CA ARG A 108 13.93 -3.49 -27.22
C ARG A 108 13.10 -2.43 -26.49
N MET A 109 13.34 -2.18 -25.20
CA MET A 109 12.55 -1.26 -24.39
C MET A 109 13.21 0.12 -24.34
N ASN A 110 12.42 1.16 -24.53
CA ASN A 110 12.88 2.53 -24.21
C ASN A 110 12.78 2.73 -22.71
N LEU A 111 13.89 2.53 -21.99
CA LEU A 111 13.93 2.67 -20.54
C LEU A 111 14.19 4.11 -20.10
N ASP A 112 14.78 4.97 -20.94
CA ASP A 112 15.19 6.32 -20.57
C ASP A 112 13.99 7.21 -20.21
N ALA A 113 12.91 7.13 -21.00
CA ALA A 113 11.68 7.88 -20.69
C ALA A 113 11.06 7.44 -19.36
N ARG A 114 11.06 6.12 -19.09
CA ARG A 114 10.55 5.56 -17.84
C ARG A 114 11.41 5.94 -16.64
N GLN A 115 12.73 5.97 -16.81
CA GLN A 115 13.66 6.41 -15.76
C GLN A 115 13.45 7.87 -15.41
N ARG A 116 13.28 8.74 -16.42
CA ARG A 116 12.97 10.16 -16.19
C ARG A 116 11.65 10.35 -15.45
N GLN A 117 10.61 9.60 -15.82
CA GLN A 117 9.32 9.69 -15.15
C GLN A 117 9.41 9.23 -13.68
N VAL A 118 10.09 8.12 -13.41
CA VAL A 118 10.33 7.63 -12.04
C VAL A 118 11.15 8.65 -11.24
N ALA A 119 12.16 9.27 -11.85
CA ALA A 119 12.95 10.32 -11.19
C ALA A 119 12.09 11.53 -10.79
N LYS A 120 11.16 11.96 -11.66
CA LYS A 120 10.19 13.02 -11.35
C LYS A 120 9.32 12.65 -10.13
N TYR A 121 8.76 11.44 -10.11
CA TYR A 121 7.95 10.98 -8.98
C TYR A 121 8.76 10.91 -7.69
N ARG A 122 10.01 10.45 -7.75
CA ARG A 122 10.91 10.41 -6.57
C ARG A 122 11.19 11.81 -6.00
N GLU A 123 11.37 12.81 -6.85
CA GLU A 123 11.54 14.18 -6.39
C GLU A 123 10.28 14.70 -5.71
N THR A 124 9.10 14.44 -6.28
CA THR A 124 7.82 14.76 -5.65
C THR A 124 7.67 14.05 -4.30
N ILE A 125 7.99 12.74 -4.24
CA ILE A 125 7.94 11.97 -2.97
C ILE A 125 8.84 12.61 -1.93
N ARG A 126 10.09 12.96 -2.28
CA ARG A 126 11.03 13.58 -1.35
C ARG A 126 10.51 14.92 -0.81
N SER A 127 10.02 15.79 -1.69
CA SER A 127 9.46 17.08 -1.30
C SER A 127 8.22 16.94 -0.41
N GLU A 128 7.27 16.10 -0.80
CA GLU A 128 6.03 15.89 -0.02
C GLU A 128 6.29 15.16 1.29
N ARG A 129 7.25 14.23 1.32
CA ARG A 129 7.66 13.56 2.55
C ARG A 129 8.30 14.54 3.54
N ALA A 130 9.18 15.43 3.09
CA ALA A 130 9.77 16.45 3.96
C ALA A 130 8.71 17.35 4.61
N LYS A 131 7.71 17.80 3.84
CA LYS A 131 6.58 18.57 4.37
C LYS A 131 5.72 17.77 5.37
N LEU A 132 5.54 16.47 5.11
CA LEU A 132 4.81 15.58 6.01
C LEU A 132 5.58 15.38 7.31
N ASP A 133 6.89 15.10 7.23
CA ASP A 133 7.73 14.87 8.40
C ASP A 133 7.76 16.09 9.33
N GLU A 134 7.77 17.32 8.77
CA GLU A 134 7.63 18.55 9.54
C GLU A 134 6.31 18.60 10.32
N LYS A 135 5.19 18.29 9.65
CA LYS A 135 3.86 18.26 10.30
C LYS A 135 3.73 17.14 11.32
N LEU A 136 4.39 16.00 11.10
CA LEU A 136 4.36 14.87 12.03
C LEU A 136 5.15 15.12 13.31
N GLN A 137 6.00 16.16 13.36
CA GLN A 137 6.73 16.57 14.54
C GLN A 137 5.96 17.57 15.41
N ASP A 138 4.78 18.00 14.98
CA ASP A 138 3.94 18.94 15.73
C ASP A 138 3.52 18.38 17.10
N MET A 139 3.94 19.06 18.17
CA MET A 139 3.67 18.73 19.57
C MET A 139 2.48 19.50 20.15
N ALA A 140 1.63 20.09 19.31
CA ALA A 140 0.44 20.84 19.76
C ALA A 140 -0.51 20.01 20.63
N VAL A 141 -1.27 20.68 21.47
CA VAL A 141 -2.30 20.08 22.31
C VAL A 141 -3.65 20.65 21.88
N PRO A 142 -4.62 19.83 21.47
CA PRO A 142 -4.62 18.37 21.41
C PRO A 142 -3.67 17.85 20.33
N MET A 143 -3.05 16.69 20.58
CA MET A 143 -2.05 16.08 19.69
C MET A 143 -2.66 15.65 18.35
N ASN A 144 -1.95 15.91 17.26
CA ASN A 144 -2.30 15.38 15.96
C ASN A 144 -2.21 13.83 15.97
N PRO A 145 -3.27 13.10 15.65
CA PRO A 145 -3.25 11.63 15.68
C PRO A 145 -2.14 10.98 14.81
N ALA A 146 -1.74 11.63 13.73
CA ALA A 146 -0.65 11.15 12.87
C ALA A 146 0.71 11.10 13.60
N HIS A 147 0.90 11.96 14.62
CA HIS A 147 2.10 11.98 15.45
C HIS A 147 2.33 10.65 16.18
N VAL A 148 1.27 9.95 16.61
CA VAL A 148 1.38 8.65 17.28
C VAL A 148 2.09 7.63 16.37
N ALA A 149 1.68 7.54 15.10
CA ALA A 149 2.30 6.63 14.14
C ALA A 149 3.78 6.99 13.88
N HIS A 150 4.10 8.29 13.83
CA HIS A 150 5.46 8.80 13.68
C HIS A 150 6.35 8.44 14.88
N VAL A 151 5.87 8.67 16.10
CA VAL A 151 6.61 8.33 17.34
C VAL A 151 6.82 6.82 17.44
N CYS A 152 5.79 6.01 17.16
CA CYS A 152 5.94 4.55 17.15
C CYS A 152 7.04 4.11 16.20
N GLN A 153 7.14 4.73 15.01
CA GLN A 153 8.20 4.41 14.06
C GLN A 153 9.61 4.80 14.55
N GLN A 154 9.73 5.82 15.37
CA GLN A 154 11.03 6.22 15.95
C GLN A 154 11.45 5.35 17.13
N VAL A 155 10.49 4.94 17.95
CA VAL A 155 10.75 4.17 19.18
C VAL A 155 11.00 2.68 18.88
N PHE A 156 10.23 2.10 17.96
CA PHE A 156 10.34 0.70 17.64
C PHE A 156 11.39 0.46 16.54
N PRO A 157 12.21 -0.61 16.67
CA PRO A 157 13.25 -0.90 15.68
C PRO A 157 12.66 -1.30 14.32
N GLU A 158 13.44 -1.14 13.26
CA GLU A 158 13.07 -1.56 11.92
C GLU A 158 12.75 -3.06 11.88
N GLY A 159 11.71 -3.43 11.16
CA GLY A 159 11.19 -4.80 11.10
C GLY A 159 10.20 -5.16 12.21
N THR A 160 9.85 -4.22 13.08
CA THR A 160 8.71 -4.36 13.99
C THR A 160 7.43 -4.63 13.20
N THR A 161 6.64 -5.59 13.65
CA THR A 161 5.31 -5.82 13.06
C THR A 161 4.34 -4.76 13.56
N LEU A 162 3.80 -3.96 12.66
CA LEU A 162 2.71 -3.04 12.95
C LEU A 162 1.38 -3.78 12.89
N VAL A 163 0.60 -3.68 13.94
CA VAL A 163 -0.81 -4.08 13.95
C VAL A 163 -1.65 -2.83 14.10
N ALA A 164 -2.55 -2.58 13.15
CA ALA A 164 -3.41 -1.39 13.15
C ALA A 164 -4.88 -1.80 13.27
N ASP A 165 -5.55 -1.35 14.34
CA ASP A 165 -6.94 -1.64 14.64
C ASP A 165 -7.69 -0.41 15.13
N GLY A 166 -9.00 -0.45 14.96
CA GLY A 166 -9.89 0.67 15.27
C GLY A 166 -10.22 1.49 14.01
N GLY A 167 -11.25 2.33 14.09
CA GLY A 167 -11.70 3.17 12.99
C GLY A 167 -10.62 4.15 12.52
N ASN A 168 -10.72 5.40 12.95
CA ASN A 168 -9.74 6.44 12.59
C ASN A 168 -8.32 6.10 13.05
N THR A 169 -8.14 5.44 14.18
CA THR A 169 -6.82 5.03 14.70
C THR A 169 -6.08 4.16 13.69
N ALA A 170 -6.77 3.15 13.12
CA ALA A 170 -6.18 2.30 12.09
C ALA A 170 -5.83 3.10 10.82
N VAL A 171 -6.69 4.05 10.42
CA VAL A 171 -6.42 4.93 9.27
C VAL A 171 -5.16 5.77 9.51
N TRP A 172 -5.03 6.42 10.67
CA TRP A 172 -3.84 7.21 11.01
C TRP A 172 -2.58 6.34 11.03
N ALA A 173 -2.62 5.17 11.67
CA ALA A 173 -1.50 4.23 11.67
C ALA A 173 -1.13 3.78 10.25
N MET A 174 -2.14 3.43 9.44
CA MET A 174 -1.93 2.98 8.07
C MET A 174 -1.31 4.04 7.16
N PHE A 175 -1.73 5.29 7.27
CA PHE A 175 -1.23 6.31 6.35
C PHE A 175 0.11 6.90 6.78
N PHE A 176 0.40 6.98 8.07
CA PHE A 176 1.52 7.78 8.58
C PHE A 176 2.69 6.98 9.18
N HIS A 177 2.52 5.67 9.40
CA HIS A 177 3.64 4.79 9.69
C HIS A 177 4.24 4.28 8.37
N GLU A 178 5.50 4.61 8.08
CA GLU A 178 6.18 4.19 6.85
C GLU A 178 6.57 2.70 6.89
N MET A 179 6.15 1.94 5.89
CA MET A 179 6.48 0.51 5.79
C MET A 179 7.86 0.31 5.15
N ARG A 180 8.87 0.04 5.98
CA ARG A 180 10.27 -0.12 5.54
C ARG A 180 10.66 -1.57 5.26
N VAL A 181 9.98 -2.51 5.87
CA VAL A 181 10.23 -3.94 5.72
C VAL A 181 8.98 -4.64 5.21
N PRO A 182 9.06 -5.49 4.17
CA PRO A 182 7.92 -6.23 3.67
C PRO A 182 7.28 -7.16 4.72
N ASN A 183 5.98 -7.39 4.60
CA ASN A 183 5.23 -8.34 5.43
C ASN A 183 5.29 -8.02 6.94
N THR A 184 5.32 -6.74 7.30
CA THR A 184 5.32 -6.28 8.69
C THR A 184 4.06 -5.49 9.06
N LEU A 185 2.98 -5.61 8.27
CA LEU A 185 1.71 -4.95 8.53
C LEU A 185 0.60 -5.98 8.66
N LEU A 186 -0.17 -5.88 9.72
CA LEU A 186 -1.40 -6.65 9.95
C LEU A 186 -2.57 -5.70 10.24
N SER A 187 -3.72 -5.99 9.67
CA SER A 187 -4.97 -5.30 9.97
C SER A 187 -6.17 -6.06 9.41
N THR A 188 -7.36 -5.72 9.89
CA THR A 188 -8.64 -6.29 9.43
C THR A 188 -9.31 -5.47 8.33
N PHE A 189 -8.57 -4.73 7.52
CA PHE A 189 -9.12 -3.76 6.56
C PHE A 189 -10.12 -4.32 5.55
N LYS A 190 -10.11 -5.62 5.28
CA LYS A 190 -11.09 -6.21 4.36
C LYS A 190 -12.52 -6.12 4.90
N PHE A 191 -12.69 -6.26 6.21
CA PHE A 191 -13.98 -6.25 6.89
C PHE A 191 -14.13 -5.07 7.86
N GLY A 192 -13.03 -4.52 8.37
CA GLY A 192 -13.03 -3.42 9.33
C GLY A 192 -13.47 -3.85 10.73
N MET A 193 -13.27 -5.11 11.11
CA MET A 193 -13.66 -5.62 12.42
C MET A 193 -12.81 -5.00 13.51
N LEU A 194 -13.46 -4.38 14.50
CA LEU A 194 -12.83 -3.77 15.65
C LEU A 194 -12.47 -4.83 16.72
N GLY A 195 -11.35 -4.63 17.40
CA GLY A 195 -10.89 -5.46 18.51
C GLY A 195 -10.03 -6.67 18.11
N ALA A 196 -9.90 -6.97 16.82
CA ALA A 196 -9.06 -8.07 16.37
C ALA A 196 -7.56 -7.81 16.53
N GLY A 197 -7.16 -6.54 16.70
CA GLY A 197 -5.76 -6.13 16.77
C GLY A 197 -4.99 -6.78 17.90
N ILE A 198 -5.59 -6.97 19.07
CA ILE A 198 -4.95 -7.64 20.21
C ILE A 198 -4.59 -9.08 19.85
N ALA A 199 -5.56 -9.84 19.34
CA ALA A 199 -5.32 -11.23 18.94
C ALA A 199 -4.31 -11.34 17.79
N GLN A 200 -4.35 -10.42 16.83
CA GLN A 200 -3.36 -10.34 15.75
C GLN A 200 -1.96 -10.03 16.28
N ALA A 201 -1.83 -9.13 17.26
CA ALA A 201 -0.55 -8.79 17.87
C ALA A 201 0.05 -9.97 18.64
N LEU A 202 -0.77 -10.70 19.41
CA LEU A 202 -0.35 -11.92 20.09
C LEU A 202 0.07 -12.99 19.07
N GLY A 203 -0.73 -13.21 18.03
CA GLY A 203 -0.39 -14.14 16.95
C GLY A 203 0.91 -13.78 16.24
N ALA A 204 1.14 -12.49 15.99
CA ALA A 204 2.38 -12.01 15.38
C ALA A 204 3.60 -12.24 16.29
N ALA A 205 3.46 -12.00 17.60
CA ALA A 205 4.53 -12.24 18.56
C ALA A 205 4.91 -13.72 18.65
N VAL A 206 3.94 -14.62 18.59
CA VAL A 206 4.16 -16.08 18.57
C VAL A 206 4.79 -16.52 17.24
N ALA A 207 4.31 -15.98 16.12
CA ALA A 207 4.79 -16.37 14.78
C ALA A 207 6.20 -15.83 14.45
N ARG A 208 6.61 -14.75 15.12
CA ARG A 208 7.91 -14.08 14.91
C ARG A 208 8.68 -13.88 16.22
N PRO A 209 9.17 -14.98 16.86
CA PRO A 209 9.86 -14.90 18.13
C PRO A 209 11.04 -13.93 18.09
N GLY A 210 11.19 -13.10 19.12
CA GLY A 210 12.26 -12.13 19.23
C GLY A 210 12.15 -10.90 18.31
N LYS A 211 11.03 -10.75 17.56
CA LYS A 211 10.73 -9.54 16.80
C LYS A 211 9.67 -8.72 17.53
N PRO A 212 9.85 -7.41 17.68
CA PRO A 212 8.87 -6.56 18.32
C PRO A 212 7.56 -6.50 17.52
N VAL A 213 6.46 -6.29 18.26
CA VAL A 213 5.14 -6.01 17.70
C VAL A 213 4.64 -4.70 18.30
N CYS A 214 4.24 -3.78 17.46
CA CYS A 214 3.59 -2.52 17.83
C CYS A 214 2.12 -2.60 17.43
N CYS A 215 1.21 -2.61 18.41
CA CYS A 215 -0.23 -2.56 18.16
C CYS A 215 -0.75 -1.15 18.41
N ILE A 216 -1.20 -0.48 17.36
CA ILE A 216 -1.88 0.82 17.47
C ILE A 216 -3.38 0.53 17.35
N ILE A 217 -4.07 0.64 18.48
CA ILE A 217 -5.48 0.28 18.62
C ILE A 217 -6.26 1.44 19.27
N GLY A 218 -7.47 1.71 18.78
CA GLY A 218 -8.39 2.65 19.41
C GLY A 218 -8.99 2.11 20.70
N ASP A 219 -9.30 2.99 21.65
CA ASP A 219 -9.94 2.66 22.93
C ASP A 219 -11.26 1.90 22.74
N GLY A 220 -12.10 2.36 21.82
CA GLY A 220 -13.34 1.68 21.46
C GLY A 220 -13.11 0.27 20.89
N ALA A 221 -12.10 0.11 20.04
CA ALA A 221 -11.75 -1.20 19.49
C ALA A 221 -11.21 -2.14 20.56
N MET A 222 -10.38 -1.64 21.48
CA MET A 222 -9.88 -2.41 22.61
C MET A 222 -11.01 -2.92 23.50
N GLY A 223 -12.08 -2.14 23.67
CA GLY A 223 -13.25 -2.50 24.46
C GLY A 223 -14.10 -3.65 23.91
N PHE A 224 -13.91 -4.06 22.65
CA PHE A 224 -14.64 -5.21 22.07
C PHE A 224 -14.20 -6.57 22.65
N HIS A 225 -12.96 -6.69 23.07
CA HIS A 225 -12.37 -7.93 23.61
C HIS A 225 -11.48 -7.62 24.82
N PRO A 226 -12.08 -7.23 25.98
CA PRO A 226 -11.34 -6.80 27.16
C PRO A 226 -10.69 -7.94 27.97
N GLN A 227 -11.01 -9.20 27.65
CA GLN A 227 -10.49 -10.39 28.35
C GLN A 227 -9.04 -10.71 27.98
#